data_d3cdccf525788bdd05c6860adf835823
#
_entry.id   d3cdccf525788bdd05c6860adf835823
#
_cell.length_a   1.000
_cell.length_b   1.000
_cell.length_c   1.000
_cell.angle_alpha   90.00
_cell.angle_beta   90.00
_cell.angle_gamma   90.00
#
_symmetry.space_group_name_H-M   'P 1'
#
loop_
_entity.id
_entity.type
_entity.pdbx_description
1 polymer ?
#
loop_
_entity_poly.entity_id
_entity_poly.type
_entity_poly.pdbx_seq_one_letter_code
_entity_poly.pdbx_strand_id
1 'polypeptide(L)'
;MKTHVLDASALIIFFEDRPGALAVEELLGKATDAKCPLLMSVVNWGEVYSSVWRTRGEGVANGILLEIAQLPIEIVAADLELTRLAASLKAEHNLPYADCFAAALAQSRKAPLVTGDKDFTRMESLLKIVWL
;
A
#
# COMPACT_ATOMS: atom_id res chain seq x y z
N MET A 1 -11.40 11.57 -10.05
CA MET A 1 -11.18 10.67 -8.89
C MET A 1 -9.95 11.12 -8.12
N LYS A 2 -10.05 11.11 -6.81
CA LYS A 2 -8.92 11.38 -5.94
C LYS A 2 -8.09 10.10 -5.76
N THR A 3 -6.76 10.19 -5.76
CA THR A 3 -5.93 9.01 -5.59
C THR A 3 -6.00 8.44 -4.16
N HIS A 4 -5.54 7.20 -4.01
CA HIS A 4 -5.46 6.49 -2.75
C HIS A 4 -4.09 5.84 -2.64
N VAL A 5 -3.64 5.61 -1.41
CA VAL A 5 -2.40 4.86 -1.14
C VAL A 5 -2.76 3.45 -0.72
N LEU A 6 -2.12 2.47 -1.33
CA LEU A 6 -2.25 1.06 -0.96
C LEU A 6 -1.05 0.66 -0.10
N ASP A 7 -1.28 -0.03 1.00
CA ASP A 7 -0.20 -0.71 1.71
C ASP A 7 -0.01 -2.14 1.15
N ALA A 8 0.94 -2.89 1.71
CA ALA A 8 1.18 -4.26 1.26
C ALA A 8 -0.04 -5.16 1.48
N SER A 9 -0.76 -4.99 2.60
CA SER A 9 -1.92 -5.82 2.91
C SER A 9 -3.02 -5.70 1.85
N ALA A 10 -3.23 -4.50 1.31
CA ALA A 10 -4.24 -4.28 0.28
C ALA A 10 -4.00 -5.13 -0.97
N LEU A 11 -2.74 -5.17 -1.46
CA LEU A 11 -2.42 -6.00 -2.62
C LEU A 11 -2.42 -7.49 -2.32
N ILE A 12 -1.96 -7.89 -1.13
CA ILE A 12 -2.01 -9.30 -0.73
C ILE A 12 -3.47 -9.78 -0.66
N ILE A 13 -4.36 -8.98 -0.07
CA ILE A 13 -5.79 -9.28 -0.05
C ILE A 13 -6.33 -9.44 -1.47
N PHE A 14 -5.97 -8.52 -2.37
CA PHE A 14 -6.42 -8.54 -3.75
C PHE A 14 -5.95 -9.81 -4.48
N PHE A 15 -4.65 -10.12 -4.43
CA PHE A 15 -4.09 -11.27 -5.14
C PHE A 15 -4.51 -12.63 -4.55
N GLU A 16 -4.81 -12.68 -3.26
CA GLU A 16 -5.24 -13.91 -2.60
C GLU A 16 -6.76 -14.05 -2.53
N ASP A 17 -7.50 -13.13 -3.14
CA ASP A 17 -8.97 -13.13 -3.16
C ASP A 17 -9.59 -13.27 -1.76
N ARG A 18 -9.02 -12.53 -0.82
CA ARG A 18 -9.52 -12.50 0.57
C ARG A 18 -10.68 -11.51 0.70
N PRO A 19 -11.43 -11.54 1.82
CA PRO A 19 -12.42 -10.49 2.10
C PRO A 19 -11.81 -9.09 1.98
N GLY A 20 -12.43 -8.22 1.18
CA GLY A 20 -11.91 -6.91 0.84
C GLY A 20 -11.34 -6.81 -0.57
N ALA A 21 -11.09 -7.94 -1.25
CA ALA A 21 -10.52 -7.96 -2.59
C ALA A 21 -11.37 -7.19 -3.62
N LEU A 22 -12.69 -7.29 -3.53
CA LEU A 22 -13.59 -6.55 -4.44
C LEU A 22 -13.46 -5.05 -4.28
N ALA A 23 -13.26 -4.56 -3.07
CA ALA A 23 -13.06 -3.12 -2.84
C ALA A 23 -11.79 -2.63 -3.51
N VAL A 24 -10.71 -3.41 -3.47
CA VAL A 24 -9.45 -3.09 -4.15
C VAL A 24 -9.65 -3.13 -5.67
N GLU A 25 -10.33 -4.16 -6.18
CA GLU A 25 -10.64 -4.28 -7.62
C GLU A 25 -11.40 -3.06 -8.12
N GLU A 26 -12.41 -2.60 -7.38
CA GLU A 26 -13.18 -1.42 -7.73
C GLU A 26 -12.32 -0.16 -7.78
N LEU A 27 -11.41 0.02 -6.82
CA LEU A 27 -10.48 1.15 -6.81
C LEU A 27 -9.55 1.11 -8.02
N LEU A 28 -9.03 -0.06 -8.37
CA LEU A 28 -8.19 -0.24 -9.56
C LEU A 28 -8.96 0.12 -10.84
N GLY A 29 -10.22 -0.32 -10.95
CA GLY A 29 -11.07 0.03 -12.09
C GLY A 29 -11.32 1.52 -12.21
N LYS A 30 -11.62 2.19 -11.10
CA LYS A 30 -11.82 3.64 -11.06
C LYS A 30 -10.54 4.39 -11.42
N ALA A 31 -9.39 3.91 -10.95
CA ALA A 31 -8.10 4.51 -11.27
C ALA A 31 -7.81 4.43 -12.77
N THR A 32 -8.11 3.30 -13.39
CA THR A 32 -7.97 3.12 -14.84
C THR A 32 -8.88 4.10 -15.60
N ASP A 33 -10.15 4.15 -15.25
CA ASP A 33 -11.13 4.99 -15.94
C ASP A 33 -10.81 6.48 -15.81
N ALA A 34 -10.37 6.90 -14.64
CA ALA A 34 -10.04 8.29 -14.36
C ALA A 34 -8.62 8.68 -14.79
N LYS A 35 -7.81 7.73 -15.26
CA LYS A 35 -6.38 7.92 -15.55
C LYS A 35 -5.65 8.56 -14.34
N CYS A 36 -5.99 8.09 -13.15
CA CYS A 36 -5.45 8.57 -11.89
C CYS A 36 -4.89 7.37 -11.12
N PRO A 37 -3.58 7.07 -11.22
CA PRO A 37 -3.01 5.89 -10.59
C PRO A 37 -3.18 5.91 -9.07
N LEU A 38 -3.34 4.73 -8.49
CA LEU A 38 -3.18 4.53 -7.07
C LEU A 38 -1.69 4.60 -6.75
N LEU A 39 -1.34 4.86 -5.50
CA LEU A 39 0.04 5.01 -5.07
C LEU A 39 0.44 3.89 -4.13
N MET A 40 1.68 3.43 -4.24
CA MET A 40 2.27 2.48 -3.30
C MET A 40 3.73 2.85 -3.07
N SER A 41 4.15 2.88 -1.80
CA SER A 41 5.57 3.03 -1.47
C SER A 41 6.36 1.83 -1.97
N VAL A 42 7.56 2.07 -2.49
CA VAL A 42 8.46 0.98 -2.91
C VAL A 42 8.78 0.04 -1.75
N VAL A 43 8.77 0.52 -0.52
CA VAL A 43 8.97 -0.31 0.67
C VAL A 43 7.84 -1.33 0.81
N ASN A 44 6.61 -0.92 0.61
CA ASN A 44 5.44 -1.81 0.67
C ASN A 44 5.41 -2.77 -0.53
N TRP A 45 5.86 -2.32 -1.69
CA TRP A 45 6.05 -3.18 -2.85
C TRP A 45 7.02 -4.32 -2.53
N GLY A 46 8.14 -4.01 -1.86
CA GLY A 46 9.10 -5.02 -1.39
C GLY A 46 8.50 -6.00 -0.39
N GLU A 47 7.63 -5.51 0.51
CA GLU A 47 6.92 -6.39 1.45
C GLU A 47 6.01 -7.38 0.72
N VAL A 48 5.27 -6.93 -0.29
CA VAL A 48 4.44 -7.83 -1.10
C VAL A 48 5.31 -8.94 -1.68
N TYR A 49 6.43 -8.57 -2.28
CA TYR A 49 7.35 -9.52 -2.90
C TYR A 49 7.87 -10.55 -1.90
N SER A 50 8.43 -10.09 -0.78
CA SER A 50 9.00 -10.99 0.22
C SER A 50 7.94 -11.87 0.89
N SER A 51 6.75 -11.34 1.13
CA SER A 51 5.65 -12.09 1.73
C SER A 51 5.16 -13.21 0.81
N VAL A 52 4.95 -12.90 -0.46
CA VAL A 52 4.51 -13.91 -1.44
C VAL A 52 5.60 -14.96 -1.66
N TRP A 53 6.86 -14.53 -1.76
CA TRP A 53 7.97 -15.48 -1.88
C TRP A 53 8.00 -16.46 -0.71
N ARG A 54 7.92 -15.96 0.51
CA ARG A 54 7.99 -16.78 1.71
C ARG A 54 6.83 -17.77 1.83
N THR A 55 5.64 -17.39 1.39
CA THR A 55 4.44 -18.23 1.53
C THR A 55 4.11 -19.07 0.30
N ARG A 56 4.52 -18.64 -0.89
CA ARG A 56 4.12 -19.28 -2.16
C ARG A 56 5.28 -19.56 -3.11
N GLY A 57 6.49 -19.17 -2.76
CA GLY A 57 7.70 -19.42 -3.54
C GLY A 57 8.07 -18.30 -4.50
N GLU A 58 9.33 -18.35 -4.97
CA GLU A 58 9.93 -17.30 -5.80
C GLU A 58 9.20 -17.12 -7.14
N GLY A 59 8.82 -18.22 -7.79
CA GLY A 59 8.14 -18.14 -9.10
C GLY A 59 6.82 -17.37 -9.02
N VAL A 60 6.00 -17.66 -8.00
CA VAL A 60 4.74 -16.95 -7.79
C VAL A 60 5.00 -15.48 -7.46
N ALA A 61 6.00 -15.20 -6.62
CA ALA A 61 6.35 -13.83 -6.25
C ALA A 61 6.78 -13.02 -7.48
N ASN A 62 7.61 -13.58 -8.36
CA ASN A 62 8.02 -12.91 -9.60
C ASN A 62 6.82 -12.64 -10.51
N GLY A 63 5.89 -13.58 -10.60
CA GLY A 63 4.65 -13.39 -11.36
C GLY A 63 3.81 -12.24 -10.83
N ILE A 64 3.71 -12.11 -9.51
CA ILE A 64 2.99 -11.01 -8.85
C ILE A 64 3.61 -9.65 -9.23
N LEU A 65 4.93 -9.54 -9.25
CA LEU A 65 5.59 -8.29 -9.66
C LEU A 65 5.23 -7.89 -11.09
N LEU A 66 5.15 -8.87 -11.99
CA LEU A 66 4.74 -8.61 -13.37
C LEU A 66 3.27 -8.15 -13.43
N GLU A 67 2.41 -8.74 -12.62
CA GLU A 67 1.00 -8.33 -12.56
C GLU A 67 0.86 -6.91 -12.00
N ILE A 68 1.59 -6.56 -10.93
CA ILE A 68 1.57 -5.21 -10.37
C ILE A 68 1.97 -4.18 -11.43
N ALA A 69 2.98 -4.52 -12.27
CA ALA A 69 3.44 -3.63 -13.32
C ALA A 69 2.35 -3.31 -14.38
N GLN A 70 1.31 -4.15 -14.49
CA GLN A 70 0.19 -3.95 -15.40
C GLN A 70 -0.99 -3.22 -14.76
N LEU A 71 -0.97 -3.02 -13.46
CA LEU A 71 -2.04 -2.35 -12.73
C LEU A 71 -1.83 -0.82 -12.71
N PRO A 72 -2.91 -0.04 -12.55
CA PRO A 72 -2.81 1.42 -12.46
C PRO A 72 -2.28 1.86 -11.09
N ILE A 73 -1.06 1.47 -10.79
CA ILE A 73 -0.37 1.75 -9.53
C ILE A 73 0.97 2.40 -9.84
N GLU A 74 1.21 3.57 -9.26
CA GLU A 74 2.52 4.21 -9.30
C GLU A 74 3.31 3.78 -8.07
N ILE A 75 4.49 3.20 -8.26
CA ILE A 75 5.40 2.86 -7.18
C ILE A 75 6.26 4.08 -6.86
N VAL A 76 6.15 4.58 -5.64
CA VAL A 76 6.82 5.81 -5.20
C VAL A 76 8.12 5.48 -4.48
N ALA A 77 9.22 6.08 -4.93
CA ALA A 77 10.53 5.85 -4.33
C ALA A 77 10.58 6.31 -2.87
N ALA A 78 11.34 5.59 -2.06
CA ALA A 78 11.62 5.96 -0.68
C ALA A 78 12.81 6.94 -0.65
N ASP A 79 12.57 8.18 -1.05
CA ASP A 79 13.59 9.22 -1.02
C ASP A 79 13.85 9.70 0.42
N LEU A 80 14.79 10.62 0.59
CA LEU A 80 15.17 11.11 1.92
C LEU A 80 13.99 11.79 2.63
N GLU A 81 13.20 12.58 1.91
CA GLU A 81 12.09 13.30 2.51
C GLU A 81 11.01 12.33 3.01
N LEU A 82 10.59 11.38 2.19
CA LEU A 82 9.60 10.37 2.57
C LEU A 82 10.12 9.50 3.72
N THR A 83 11.39 9.10 3.65
CA THR A 83 12.02 8.27 4.69
C THR A 83 12.09 9.02 6.02
N ARG A 84 12.42 10.33 6.01
CA ARG A 84 12.43 11.14 7.22
C ARG A 84 11.05 11.21 7.86
N LEU A 85 10.02 11.40 7.05
CA LEU A 85 8.64 11.42 7.55
C LEU A 85 8.23 10.05 8.13
N ALA A 86 8.54 8.96 7.43
CA ALA A 86 8.26 7.61 7.91
C ALA A 86 9.00 7.33 9.24
N ALA A 87 10.26 7.73 9.33
CA ALA A 87 11.06 7.55 10.55
C ALA A 87 10.49 8.35 11.73
N SER A 88 9.99 9.56 11.49
CA SER A 88 9.35 10.35 12.56
C SER A 88 8.05 9.69 13.03
N LEU A 89 7.26 9.13 12.13
CA LEU A 89 6.06 8.37 12.50
C LEU A 89 6.42 7.12 13.31
N LYS A 90 7.50 6.45 12.96
CA LYS A 90 8.02 5.32 13.74
C LYS A 90 8.37 5.73 15.16
N ALA A 91 9.07 6.84 15.31
CA ALA A 91 9.47 7.34 16.62
C ALA A 91 8.27 7.71 17.49
N GLU A 92 7.25 8.34 16.91
CA GLU A 92 6.09 8.83 17.64
C GLU A 92 5.04 7.75 17.94
N HIS A 93 4.83 6.80 17.02
CA HIS A 93 3.70 5.86 17.08
C HIS A 93 4.10 4.40 17.20
N ASN A 94 5.36 4.08 17.02
CA ASN A 94 5.90 2.71 17.13
C ASN A 94 5.18 1.66 16.28
N LEU A 95 4.75 2.03 15.07
CA LEU A 95 4.25 1.09 14.07
C LEU A 95 5.41 0.30 13.46
N PRO A 96 5.15 -0.88 12.87
CA PRO A 96 6.16 -1.52 12.03
C PRO A 96 6.71 -0.54 10.99
N TYR A 97 8.03 -0.60 10.74
CA TYR A 97 8.68 0.43 9.93
C TYR A 97 8.09 0.56 8.52
N ALA A 98 7.80 -0.57 7.89
CA ALA A 98 7.19 -0.54 6.57
C ALA A 98 5.80 0.12 6.56
N ASP A 99 5.00 -0.07 7.63
CA ASP A 99 3.70 0.60 7.77
C ASP A 99 3.86 2.12 7.83
N CYS A 100 4.96 2.59 8.43
CA CYS A 100 5.25 4.02 8.50
C CYS A 100 5.45 4.64 7.12
N PHE A 101 5.97 3.88 6.15
CA PHE A 101 6.10 4.38 4.77
C PHE A 101 4.74 4.55 4.09
N ALA A 102 3.82 3.61 4.30
CA ALA A 102 2.46 3.76 3.77
C ALA A 102 1.77 4.98 4.39
N ALA A 103 1.86 5.13 5.70
CA ALA A 103 1.29 6.27 6.42
C ALA A 103 1.92 7.60 5.96
N ALA A 104 3.24 7.64 5.84
CA ALA A 104 3.96 8.83 5.40
C ALA A 104 3.54 9.24 3.98
N LEU A 105 3.42 8.28 3.08
CA LEU A 105 2.98 8.56 1.71
C LEU A 105 1.55 9.11 1.70
N ALA A 106 0.65 8.51 2.46
CA ALA A 106 -0.73 8.98 2.57
C ALA A 106 -0.79 10.42 3.10
N GLN A 107 -0.02 10.74 4.14
CA GLN A 107 0.04 12.10 4.68
C GLN A 107 0.61 13.09 3.66
N SER A 108 1.73 12.75 3.03
CA SER A 108 2.41 13.66 2.10
C SER A 108 1.58 13.98 0.87
N ARG A 109 0.76 13.04 0.42
CA ARG A 109 -0.10 13.20 -0.75
C ARG A 109 -1.53 13.60 -0.38
N LYS A 110 -1.84 13.71 0.91
CA LYS A 110 -3.19 14.00 1.42
C LYS A 110 -4.22 13.03 0.81
N ALA A 111 -3.85 11.76 0.76
CA ALA A 111 -4.65 10.71 0.15
C ALA A 111 -5.07 9.70 1.22
N PRO A 112 -6.27 9.07 1.07
CA PRO A 112 -6.66 8.00 1.98
C PRO A 112 -5.72 6.80 1.86
N LEU A 113 -5.51 6.11 2.98
CA LEU A 113 -4.78 4.86 3.04
C LEU A 113 -5.76 3.69 2.98
N VAL A 114 -5.53 2.77 2.04
CA VAL A 114 -6.34 1.55 1.88
C VAL A 114 -5.57 0.40 2.52
N THR A 115 -6.14 -0.22 3.55
CA THR A 115 -5.44 -1.24 4.32
C THR A 115 -6.41 -2.23 4.96
N GLY A 116 -5.94 -3.47 5.16
CA GLY A 116 -6.58 -4.46 6.02
C GLY A 116 -5.83 -4.68 7.32
N ASP A 117 -4.75 -3.93 7.56
CA ASP A 117 -3.90 -4.10 8.74
C ASP A 117 -4.40 -3.25 9.91
N LYS A 118 -4.86 -3.93 10.97
CA LYS A 118 -5.45 -3.29 12.15
C LYS A 118 -4.45 -2.45 12.95
N ASP A 119 -3.14 -2.60 12.72
CA ASP A 119 -2.14 -1.76 13.37
C ASP A 119 -2.37 -0.28 13.04
N PHE A 120 -2.98 0.03 11.89
CA PHE A 120 -3.31 1.40 11.51
C PHE A 120 -4.44 2.02 12.32
N THR A 121 -5.11 1.28 13.20
CA THR A 121 -6.09 1.88 14.12
C THR A 121 -5.49 3.02 14.91
N ARG A 122 -4.20 2.92 15.25
CA ARG A 122 -3.45 3.97 15.95
C ARG A 122 -3.32 5.28 15.16
N MET A 123 -3.56 5.22 13.85
CA MET A 123 -3.37 6.34 12.94
C MET A 123 -4.70 6.98 12.48
N GLU A 124 -5.84 6.50 12.98
CA GLU A 124 -7.16 6.97 12.53
C GLU A 124 -7.36 8.47 12.76
N SER A 125 -6.72 9.04 13.79
CA SER A 125 -6.79 10.47 14.04
C SER A 125 -5.92 11.31 13.09
N LEU A 126 -4.98 10.71 12.40
CA LEU A 126 -3.99 11.38 11.54
C LEU A 126 -4.20 11.12 10.05
N LEU A 127 -4.89 10.03 9.71
CA LEU A 127 -5.08 9.58 8.33
C LEU A 127 -6.54 9.24 8.10
N LYS A 128 -7.02 9.52 6.89
CA LYS A 128 -8.25 8.90 6.44
C LYS A 128 -7.93 7.48 6.00
N ILE A 129 -8.60 6.50 6.58
CA ILE A 129 -8.37 5.09 6.30
C ILE A 129 -9.60 4.49 5.63
N VAL A 130 -9.37 3.77 4.53
CA VAL A 130 -10.36 2.92 3.88
C VAL A 130 -10.04 1.50 4.32
N TRP A 131 -10.84 0.98 5.22
CA TRP A 131 -10.65 -0.38 5.75
C TRP A 131 -11.16 -1.43 4.78
N LEU A 132 -10.38 -2.50 4.65
CA LEU A 132 -10.74 -3.68 3.84
C LEU A 132 -11.29 -4.81 4.71
#